data_08b937048c1075af6d41ef1c68171ef3
#
_entry.id   08b937048c1075af6d41ef1c68171ef3
#
_cell.length_a   1.000
_cell.length_b   1.000
_cell.length_c   1.000
_cell.angle_alpha   90.00
_cell.angle_beta   90.00
_cell.angle_gamma   90.00
#
_symmetry.space_group_name_H-M   'P 1'
#
loop_
_entity.id
_entity.type
_entity.pdbx_description
1 polymer ?
#
loop_
_entity_poly.entity_id
_entity_poly.type
_entity_poly.pdbx_seq_one_letter_code
_entity_poly.pdbx_strand_id
1 'polypeptide(L)'
;KKHSDNPGDSKDMVLSRRDFLESGNYNCFAEKLVEIINSIFADSQKISILDIGCGEGYYDGFLEELNFNYDLYGFDISKEAVRFASAKYKKGNFAVGSCFNMPVASECFDLAINIFAPMVDSETARVLKKGGYLIYAVPGKNHLMGLKELLYENVYKNEEKHTEYEGFEFVERHTVKNEITVDG
;
A
#
# COMPACT_ATOMS: atom_id res chain seq x y z
N LYS A 1 5.60 18.23 -19.69
CA LYS A 1 4.80 17.54 -18.66
C LYS A 1 3.78 18.53 -18.14
N LYS A 2 2.47 18.25 -18.32
CA LYS A 2 1.42 19.04 -17.64
C LYS A 2 1.59 18.81 -16.13
N HIS A 3 1.97 19.84 -15.39
CA HIS A 3 1.81 19.85 -13.95
C HIS A 3 0.31 19.98 -13.68
N SER A 4 -0.28 18.99 -13.04
CA SER A 4 -1.63 19.10 -12.51
C SER A 4 -1.58 19.94 -11.24
N ASP A 5 -2.47 20.92 -11.10
CA ASP A 5 -2.59 21.72 -9.88
C ASP A 5 -3.07 20.89 -8.67
N ASN A 6 -3.68 19.72 -8.93
CA ASN A 6 -4.06 18.71 -7.93
C ASN A 6 -3.55 17.33 -8.39
N PRO A 7 -2.33 16.94 -8.00
CA PRO A 7 -1.82 15.60 -8.27
C PRO A 7 -2.57 14.56 -7.42
N GLY A 8 -2.70 13.34 -7.96
CA GLY A 8 -3.36 12.22 -7.30
C GLY A 8 -4.87 12.15 -7.58
N ASP A 9 -5.54 11.26 -6.86
CA ASP A 9 -6.95 10.99 -7.05
C ASP A 9 -7.84 12.16 -6.58
N SER A 10 -8.87 12.44 -7.37
CA SER A 10 -9.95 13.35 -6.98
C SER A 10 -10.79 12.75 -5.85
N LYS A 11 -11.61 13.58 -5.20
CA LYS A 11 -12.54 13.13 -4.16
C LYS A 11 -13.44 11.99 -4.63
N ASP A 12 -14.00 12.09 -5.83
CA ASP A 12 -14.91 11.09 -6.38
C ASP A 12 -14.18 9.77 -6.66
N MET A 13 -12.95 9.82 -7.17
CA MET A 13 -12.10 8.63 -7.35
C MET A 13 -11.78 7.96 -6.02
N VAL A 14 -11.46 8.74 -4.98
CA VAL A 14 -11.19 8.19 -3.63
C VAL A 14 -12.44 7.52 -3.06
N LEU A 15 -13.63 8.13 -3.21
CA LEU A 15 -14.89 7.56 -2.74
C LEU A 15 -15.25 6.27 -3.48
N SER A 16 -15.15 6.26 -4.82
CA SER A 16 -15.43 5.06 -5.63
C SER A 16 -14.47 3.91 -5.28
N ARG A 17 -13.19 4.22 -5.04
CA ARG A 17 -12.21 3.21 -4.58
C ARG A 17 -12.56 2.68 -3.21
N ARG A 18 -12.97 3.54 -2.28
CA ARG A 18 -13.43 3.15 -0.95
C ARG A 18 -14.59 2.16 -1.03
N ASP A 19 -15.65 2.53 -1.76
CA ASP A 19 -16.85 1.69 -1.88
C ASP A 19 -16.47 0.30 -2.42
N PHE A 20 -15.55 0.23 -3.39
CA PHE A 20 -15.04 -1.01 -3.93
C PHE A 20 -14.20 -1.81 -2.92
N LEU A 21 -13.34 -1.18 -2.14
CA LEU A 21 -12.53 -1.85 -1.12
C LEU A 21 -13.38 -2.29 0.08
N GLU A 22 -14.30 -1.45 0.54
CA GLU A 22 -15.21 -1.75 1.67
C GLU A 22 -16.25 -2.84 1.34
N SER A 23 -16.41 -3.22 0.05
CA SER A 23 -17.20 -4.41 -0.32
C SER A 23 -16.55 -5.74 0.14
N GLY A 24 -15.35 -5.70 0.72
CA GLY A 24 -14.65 -6.86 1.28
C GLY A 24 -13.84 -7.67 0.26
N ASN A 25 -13.83 -7.27 -1.01
CA ASN A 25 -13.14 -7.97 -2.08
C ASN A 25 -11.62 -8.12 -1.85
N TYR A 26 -11.03 -7.27 -1.02
CA TYR A 26 -9.59 -7.25 -0.70
C TYR A 26 -9.28 -7.66 0.75
N ASN A 27 -10.28 -8.09 1.54
CA ASN A 27 -10.07 -8.51 2.92
C ASN A 27 -9.04 -9.64 3.03
N CYS A 28 -9.14 -10.67 2.19
CA CYS A 28 -8.18 -11.79 2.19
C CYS A 28 -6.74 -11.34 1.93
N PHE A 29 -6.54 -10.27 1.17
CA PHE A 29 -5.22 -9.67 0.97
C PHE A 29 -4.76 -8.91 2.22
N ALA A 30 -5.63 -8.12 2.83
CA ALA A 30 -5.33 -7.37 4.05
C ALA A 30 -5.05 -8.31 5.25
N GLU A 31 -5.82 -9.38 5.40
CA GLU A 31 -5.59 -10.43 6.42
C GLU A 31 -4.22 -11.10 6.21
N LYS A 32 -3.87 -11.43 4.96
CA LYS A 32 -2.56 -11.99 4.65
C LYS A 32 -1.41 -11.01 4.93
N LEU A 33 -1.62 -9.72 4.69
CA LEU A 33 -0.65 -8.68 5.05
C LEU A 33 -0.40 -8.68 6.57
N VAL A 34 -1.45 -8.70 7.38
CA VAL A 34 -1.35 -8.77 8.86
C VAL A 34 -0.64 -10.04 9.32
N GLU A 35 -0.96 -11.20 8.73
CA GLU A 35 -0.28 -12.47 9.03
C GLU A 35 1.23 -12.38 8.78
N ILE A 36 1.64 -11.83 7.62
CA ILE A 36 3.05 -11.65 7.28
C ILE A 36 3.74 -10.72 8.27
N ILE A 37 3.14 -9.58 8.59
CA ILE A 37 3.69 -8.61 9.53
C ILE A 37 3.84 -9.24 10.93
N ASN A 38 2.82 -9.92 11.41
CA ASN A 38 2.88 -10.64 12.71
C ASN A 38 3.99 -11.71 12.73
N SER A 39 4.24 -12.39 11.60
CA SER A 39 5.31 -13.39 11.50
C SER A 39 6.71 -12.74 11.53
N ILE A 40 6.90 -11.63 10.82
CA ILE A 40 8.18 -10.92 10.76
C ILE A 40 8.55 -10.33 12.13
N PHE A 41 7.57 -9.81 12.85
CA PHE A 41 7.79 -9.04 14.10
C PHE A 41 7.25 -9.76 15.35
N ALA A 42 7.20 -11.10 15.34
CA ALA A 42 6.61 -11.92 16.41
C ALA A 42 7.17 -11.60 17.81
N ASP A 43 8.46 -11.29 17.91
CA ASP A 43 9.15 -10.99 19.17
C ASP A 43 9.25 -9.48 19.46
N SER A 44 8.61 -8.65 18.65
CA SER A 44 8.71 -7.19 18.77
C SER A 44 7.71 -6.67 19.79
N GLN A 45 8.13 -5.70 20.62
CA GLN A 45 7.24 -4.98 21.51
C GLN A 45 6.57 -3.79 20.84
N LYS A 46 7.32 -3.10 19.98
CA LYS A 46 6.84 -1.92 19.24
C LYS A 46 7.66 -1.72 17.96
N ILE A 47 6.98 -1.36 16.87
CA ILE A 47 7.62 -1.00 15.61
C ILE A 47 7.08 0.31 15.05
N SER A 48 7.82 0.93 14.12
CA SER A 48 7.38 2.06 13.31
C SER A 48 7.08 1.58 11.87
N ILE A 49 5.87 1.87 11.41
CA ILE A 49 5.36 1.46 10.09
C ILE A 49 5.15 2.70 9.22
N LEU A 50 5.63 2.65 7.98
CA LEU A 50 5.34 3.64 6.94
C LEU A 50 4.49 3.00 5.84
N ASP A 51 3.29 3.54 5.59
CA ASP A 51 2.50 3.19 4.40
C ASP A 51 2.75 4.20 3.27
N ILE A 52 3.36 3.72 2.19
CA ILE A 52 3.77 4.48 1.01
C ILE A 52 2.64 4.44 -0.02
N GLY A 53 1.97 5.58 -0.23
CA GLY A 53 0.78 5.64 -1.06
C GLY A 53 -0.45 5.07 -0.35
N CYS A 54 -0.64 5.47 0.91
CA CYS A 54 -1.66 4.92 1.81
C CYS A 54 -3.12 5.10 1.33
N GLY A 55 -3.34 5.95 0.34
CA GLY A 55 -4.69 6.27 -0.11
C GLY A 55 -5.52 6.81 1.05
N GLU A 56 -6.72 6.28 1.23
CA GLU A 56 -7.63 6.61 2.34
C GLU A 56 -7.43 5.74 3.59
N GLY A 57 -6.38 4.90 3.60
CA GLY A 57 -6.01 4.09 4.76
C GLY A 57 -6.75 2.75 4.86
N TYR A 58 -7.28 2.19 3.77
CA TYR A 58 -8.03 0.93 3.83
C TYR A 58 -7.22 -0.20 4.50
N TYR A 59 -5.99 -0.41 4.08
CA TYR A 59 -5.11 -1.44 4.65
C TYR A 59 -4.65 -1.10 6.06
N ASP A 60 -4.50 0.18 6.38
CA ASP A 60 -4.15 0.66 7.73
C ASP A 60 -5.17 0.24 8.79
N GLY A 61 -6.45 0.11 8.39
CA GLY A 61 -7.51 -0.37 9.29
C GLY A 61 -7.28 -1.79 9.80
N PHE A 62 -6.66 -2.65 9.02
CA PHE A 62 -6.35 -4.02 9.39
C PHE A 62 -5.14 -4.13 10.31
N LEU A 63 -4.28 -3.11 10.39
CA LEU A 63 -3.13 -3.11 11.29
C LEU A 63 -3.55 -3.11 12.77
N GLU A 64 -4.79 -2.78 13.08
CA GLU A 64 -5.33 -2.92 14.46
C GLU A 64 -5.35 -4.39 14.95
N GLU A 65 -5.23 -5.36 14.04
CA GLU A 65 -5.14 -6.80 14.34
C GLU A 65 -3.70 -7.28 14.62
N LEU A 66 -2.70 -6.38 14.60
CA LEU A 66 -1.33 -6.72 14.95
C LEU A 66 -1.21 -7.05 16.44
N ASN A 67 -0.38 -8.06 16.75
CA ASN A 67 -0.20 -8.60 18.11
C ASN A 67 0.78 -7.78 18.97
N PHE A 68 1.26 -6.64 18.49
CA PHE A 68 2.22 -5.76 19.16
C PHE A 68 1.87 -4.29 18.92
N ASN A 69 2.55 -3.39 19.64
CA ASN A 69 2.34 -1.95 19.47
C ASN A 69 3.04 -1.44 18.21
N TYR A 70 2.47 -0.43 17.59
CA TYR A 70 3.09 0.23 16.44
C TYR A 70 2.77 1.73 16.40
N ASP A 71 3.67 2.49 15.78
CA ASP A 71 3.42 3.86 15.35
C ASP A 71 3.22 3.85 13.83
N LEU A 72 2.06 4.30 13.39
CA LEU A 72 1.68 4.35 11.97
C LEU A 72 1.91 5.73 11.40
N TYR A 73 2.60 5.76 10.27
CA TYR A 73 2.77 6.92 9.40
C TYR A 73 2.37 6.53 7.99
N GLY A 74 1.63 7.40 7.33
CA GLY A 74 1.24 7.20 5.93
C GLY A 74 1.36 8.48 5.13
N PHE A 75 1.61 8.35 3.85
CA PHE A 75 1.49 9.49 2.95
C PHE A 75 0.90 9.06 1.61
N ASP A 76 0.22 10.01 0.98
CA ASP A 76 -0.28 9.87 -0.39
C ASP A 76 -0.14 11.21 -1.11
N ILE A 77 -0.06 11.16 -2.44
CA ILE A 77 0.00 12.37 -3.26
C ILE A 77 -1.36 13.07 -3.32
N SER A 78 -2.45 12.33 -3.12
CA SER A 78 -3.82 12.85 -3.09
C SER A 78 -4.15 13.47 -1.73
N LYS A 79 -4.33 14.79 -1.72
CA LYS A 79 -4.79 15.53 -0.55
C LYS A 79 -6.14 15.03 -0.02
N GLU A 80 -7.04 14.62 -0.91
CA GLU A 80 -8.34 14.10 -0.51
C GLU A 80 -8.23 12.74 0.17
N ALA A 81 -7.38 11.85 -0.34
CA ALA A 81 -7.12 10.56 0.27
C ALA A 81 -6.55 10.72 1.69
N VAL A 82 -5.50 11.53 1.84
CA VAL A 82 -4.89 11.84 3.14
C VAL A 82 -5.91 12.44 4.13
N ARG A 83 -6.79 13.32 3.66
CA ARG A 83 -7.85 13.89 4.49
C ARG A 83 -8.80 12.81 5.03
N PHE A 84 -9.15 11.83 4.20
CA PHE A 84 -10.00 10.71 4.62
C PHE A 84 -9.27 9.78 5.58
N ALA A 85 -8.01 9.41 5.30
CA ALA A 85 -7.20 8.59 6.19
C ALA A 85 -7.07 9.24 7.59
N SER A 86 -6.68 10.52 7.66
CA SER A 86 -6.57 11.27 8.91
C SER A 86 -7.90 11.43 9.66
N ALA A 87 -9.03 11.46 8.94
CA ALA A 87 -10.33 11.54 9.56
C ALA A 87 -10.76 10.20 10.19
N LYS A 88 -10.41 9.07 9.55
CA LYS A 88 -10.80 7.71 9.94
C LYS A 88 -9.86 7.14 11.02
N TYR A 89 -8.55 7.28 10.86
CA TYR A 89 -7.52 6.65 11.70
C TYR A 89 -6.80 7.69 12.57
N LYS A 90 -7.37 8.00 13.74
CA LYS A 90 -6.88 9.06 14.64
C LYS A 90 -5.53 8.77 15.29
N LYS A 91 -5.10 7.52 15.33
CA LYS A 91 -3.80 7.09 15.88
C LYS A 91 -2.68 7.14 14.83
N GLY A 92 -3.02 7.22 13.54
CA GLY A 92 -2.05 7.34 12.46
C GLY A 92 -1.64 8.79 12.20
N ASN A 93 -0.44 8.96 11.67
CA ASN A 93 0.13 10.23 11.25
C ASN A 93 0.16 10.26 9.72
N PHE A 94 -0.69 11.07 9.10
CA PHE A 94 -0.82 11.09 7.64
C PHE A 94 -0.42 12.44 7.06
N ALA A 95 0.32 12.42 5.95
CA ALA A 95 0.80 13.62 5.25
C ALA A 95 0.59 13.54 3.74
N VAL A 96 0.44 14.68 3.08
CA VAL A 96 0.50 14.75 1.62
C VAL A 96 1.96 14.72 1.20
N GLY A 97 2.33 13.76 0.36
CA GLY A 97 3.71 13.57 -0.07
C GLY A 97 3.85 12.75 -1.34
N SER A 98 5.06 12.69 -1.86
CA SER A 98 5.42 11.93 -3.05
C SER A 98 6.43 10.84 -2.71
N CYS A 99 6.29 9.66 -3.31
CA CYS A 99 7.27 8.58 -3.21
C CYS A 99 8.65 8.93 -3.80
N PHE A 100 8.74 9.97 -4.63
CA PHE A 100 10.00 10.47 -5.18
C PHE A 100 10.81 11.36 -4.22
N ASN A 101 10.16 11.87 -3.17
CA ASN A 101 10.78 12.65 -2.09
C ASN A 101 9.86 12.54 -0.88
N MET A 102 10.05 11.48 -0.12
CA MET A 102 9.17 11.14 0.99
C MET A 102 9.31 12.14 2.14
N PRO A 103 8.20 12.63 2.72
CA PRO A 103 8.21 13.70 3.73
C PRO A 103 8.59 13.18 5.12
N VAL A 104 9.57 12.29 5.19
CA VAL A 104 10.03 11.62 6.42
C VAL A 104 11.57 11.54 6.45
N ALA A 105 12.14 11.46 7.65
CA ALA A 105 13.59 11.37 7.84
C ALA A 105 14.13 9.98 7.42
N SER A 106 15.44 9.87 7.29
CA SER A 106 16.13 8.62 6.98
C SER A 106 16.17 7.68 8.19
N GLU A 107 16.21 6.38 7.94
CA GLU A 107 16.43 5.33 8.96
C GLU A 107 15.43 5.39 10.13
N CYS A 108 14.15 5.72 9.86
CA CYS A 108 13.13 5.90 10.88
C CYS A 108 12.18 4.71 11.05
N PHE A 109 12.02 3.87 10.01
CA PHE A 109 10.97 2.86 10.00
C PHE A 109 11.53 1.43 10.06
N ASP A 110 10.84 0.59 10.83
CA ASP A 110 11.12 -0.85 10.91
C ASP A 110 10.48 -1.60 9.73
N LEU A 111 9.33 -1.08 9.27
CA LEU A 111 8.55 -1.63 8.16
C LEU A 111 8.10 -0.50 7.22
N ALA A 112 8.29 -0.69 5.93
CA ALA A 112 7.57 0.05 4.90
C ALA A 112 6.58 -0.89 4.18
N ILE A 113 5.37 -0.40 3.95
CA ILE A 113 4.33 -1.06 3.16
C ILE A 113 4.13 -0.23 1.89
N ASN A 114 4.10 -0.88 0.74
CA ASN A 114 3.74 -0.25 -0.52
C ASN A 114 2.78 -1.17 -1.27
N ILE A 115 1.51 -0.80 -1.33
CA ILE A 115 0.44 -1.60 -1.93
C ILE A 115 -0.10 -0.88 -3.15
N PHE A 116 0.22 -1.41 -4.35
CA PHE A 116 -0.23 -0.89 -5.65
C PHE A 116 0.18 0.57 -5.94
N ALA A 117 1.15 1.11 -5.19
CA ALA A 117 1.70 2.44 -5.41
C ALA A 117 3.03 2.39 -6.19
N PRO A 118 3.46 3.51 -6.79
CA PRO A 118 4.78 3.57 -7.42
C PRO A 118 5.90 3.31 -6.41
N MET A 119 6.89 2.53 -6.83
CA MET A 119 8.07 2.21 -6.02
C MET A 119 9.28 3.05 -6.49
N VAL A 120 10.00 3.60 -5.53
CA VAL A 120 11.30 4.27 -5.72
C VAL A 120 12.29 3.67 -4.73
N ASP A 121 13.16 2.82 -5.23
CA ASP A 121 14.05 1.96 -4.43
C ASP A 121 14.91 2.77 -3.46
N SER A 122 15.62 3.76 -3.96
CA SER A 122 16.54 4.60 -3.18
C SER A 122 15.84 5.37 -2.05
N GLU A 123 14.65 5.92 -2.30
CA GLU A 123 13.89 6.62 -1.28
C GLU A 123 13.30 5.65 -0.25
N THR A 124 12.82 4.48 -0.69
CA THR A 124 12.31 3.46 0.23
C THR A 124 13.42 2.89 1.11
N ALA A 125 14.60 2.62 0.53
CA ALA A 125 15.77 2.21 1.30
C ALA A 125 16.24 3.29 2.28
N ARG A 126 16.18 4.57 1.89
CA ARG A 126 16.57 5.70 2.75
C ARG A 126 15.77 5.78 4.04
N VAL A 127 14.46 5.56 3.97
CA VAL A 127 13.56 5.75 5.12
C VAL A 127 13.55 4.56 6.07
N LEU A 128 13.91 3.37 5.61
CA LEU A 128 14.01 2.17 6.41
C LEU A 128 15.28 2.16 7.27
N LYS A 129 15.16 1.66 8.48
CA LYS A 129 16.31 1.31 9.33
C LYS A 129 17.11 0.19 8.67
N LYS A 130 18.39 0.04 9.04
CA LYS A 130 19.19 -1.11 8.64
C LYS A 130 18.54 -2.40 9.15
N GLY A 131 18.31 -3.36 8.24
CA GLY A 131 17.58 -4.59 8.56
C GLY A 131 16.05 -4.40 8.67
N GLY A 132 15.54 -3.24 8.32
CA GLY A 132 14.09 -3.02 8.18
C GLY A 132 13.52 -3.76 6.98
N TYR A 133 12.20 -3.96 6.99
CA TYR A 133 11.50 -4.74 5.97
C TYR A 133 10.69 -3.86 5.02
N LEU A 134 10.61 -4.28 3.77
CA LEU A 134 9.67 -3.74 2.79
C LEU A 134 8.68 -4.83 2.39
N ILE A 135 7.39 -4.57 2.53
CA ILE A 135 6.32 -5.36 1.91
C ILE A 135 5.83 -4.59 0.69
N TYR A 136 6.14 -5.10 -0.49
CA TYR A 136 5.76 -4.50 -1.77
C TYR A 136 4.77 -5.38 -2.51
N ALA A 137 3.54 -4.89 -2.65
CA ALA A 137 2.48 -5.59 -3.35
C ALA A 137 2.22 -5.00 -4.74
N VAL A 138 2.15 -5.87 -5.71
CA VAL A 138 1.89 -5.53 -7.12
C VAL A 138 0.77 -6.39 -7.69
N PRO A 139 0.01 -5.89 -8.67
CA PRO A 139 -1.00 -6.68 -9.35
C PRO A 139 -0.38 -7.90 -10.03
N GLY A 140 -0.92 -9.08 -9.75
CA GLY A 140 -0.54 -10.30 -10.46
C GLY A 140 -0.92 -10.26 -11.95
N LYS A 141 -0.41 -11.20 -12.74
CA LYS A 141 -0.58 -11.26 -14.19
C LYS A 141 -2.04 -11.18 -14.65
N ASN A 142 -2.95 -11.83 -13.93
CA ASN A 142 -4.37 -11.91 -14.25
C ASN A 142 -5.24 -11.00 -13.35
N HIS A 143 -4.66 -10.04 -12.66
CA HIS A 143 -5.39 -9.16 -11.76
C HIS A 143 -6.49 -8.39 -12.50
N LEU A 144 -7.74 -8.53 -12.01
CA LEU A 144 -8.96 -7.96 -12.59
C LEU A 144 -9.17 -8.30 -14.07
N MET A 145 -8.70 -9.48 -14.53
CA MET A 145 -8.76 -9.85 -15.95
C MET A 145 -10.20 -9.88 -16.49
N GLY A 146 -11.14 -10.49 -15.78
CA GLY A 146 -12.54 -10.54 -16.19
C GLY A 146 -13.17 -9.15 -16.35
N LEU A 147 -12.85 -8.21 -15.46
CA LEU A 147 -13.31 -6.82 -15.57
C LEU A 147 -12.67 -6.12 -16.78
N LYS A 148 -11.37 -6.34 -17.02
CA LYS A 148 -10.68 -5.78 -18.19
C LYS A 148 -11.29 -6.28 -19.51
N GLU A 149 -11.64 -7.57 -19.58
CA GLU A 149 -12.27 -8.19 -20.75
C GLU A 149 -13.66 -7.61 -21.05
N LEU A 150 -14.37 -7.12 -20.03
CA LEU A 150 -15.68 -6.46 -20.21
C LEU A 150 -15.53 -5.00 -20.65
N LEU A 151 -14.44 -4.32 -20.27
CA LEU A 151 -14.29 -2.88 -20.45
C LEU A 151 -13.44 -2.49 -21.68
N TYR A 152 -12.57 -3.41 -22.15
CA TYR A 152 -11.59 -3.08 -23.19
C TYR A 152 -11.62 -4.11 -24.33
N GLU A 153 -11.60 -3.62 -25.57
CA GLU A 153 -11.52 -4.47 -26.77
C GLU A 153 -10.19 -5.24 -26.88
N ASN A 154 -9.10 -4.64 -26.39
CA ASN A 154 -7.77 -5.23 -26.39
C ASN A 154 -7.27 -5.34 -24.95
N VAL A 155 -7.24 -6.53 -24.41
CA VAL A 155 -6.81 -6.81 -23.04
C VAL A 155 -5.42 -7.38 -23.04
N TYR A 156 -4.53 -6.79 -22.25
CA TYR A 156 -3.19 -7.30 -22.01
C TYR A 156 -3.01 -7.67 -20.53
N LYS A 157 -2.24 -8.73 -20.32
CA LYS A 157 -1.88 -9.20 -18.99
C LYS A 157 -0.85 -8.24 -18.38
N ASN A 158 -0.89 -8.09 -17.07
CA ASN A 158 0.16 -7.34 -16.39
C ASN A 158 1.51 -8.05 -16.58
N GLU A 159 2.58 -7.27 -16.66
CA GLU A 159 3.95 -7.82 -16.61
C GLU A 159 4.25 -8.31 -15.20
N GLU A 160 4.95 -9.43 -15.10
CA GLU A 160 5.47 -9.88 -13.81
C GLU A 160 6.60 -8.94 -13.37
N LYS A 161 6.47 -8.41 -12.16
CA LYS A 161 7.52 -7.59 -11.58
C LYS A 161 8.68 -8.48 -11.14
N HIS A 162 9.91 -8.00 -11.39
CA HIS A 162 11.12 -8.61 -10.85
C HIS A 162 11.15 -8.49 -9.31
N THR A 163 12.09 -9.18 -8.69
CA THR A 163 12.31 -9.18 -7.24
C THR A 163 13.60 -8.49 -6.82
N GLU A 164 14.31 -7.91 -7.77
CA GLU A 164 15.56 -7.21 -7.54
C GLU A 164 15.29 -5.72 -7.47
N TYR A 165 15.49 -5.14 -6.29
CA TYR A 165 15.35 -3.73 -6.01
C TYR A 165 16.62 -3.23 -5.35
N GLU A 166 17.12 -2.07 -5.77
CA GLU A 166 18.36 -1.50 -5.26
C GLU A 166 18.29 -1.25 -3.74
N GLY A 167 19.25 -1.79 -3.01
CA GLY A 167 19.32 -1.66 -1.55
C GLY A 167 18.47 -2.66 -0.76
N PHE A 168 17.85 -3.63 -1.44
CA PHE A 168 17.03 -4.68 -0.81
C PHE A 168 17.55 -6.08 -1.12
N GLU A 169 17.43 -6.96 -0.14
CA GLU A 169 17.58 -8.39 -0.29
C GLU A 169 16.20 -9.05 -0.36
N PHE A 170 15.99 -9.90 -1.34
CA PHE A 170 14.72 -10.62 -1.50
C PHE A 170 14.61 -11.73 -0.43
N VAL A 171 13.53 -11.70 0.34
CA VAL A 171 13.27 -12.70 1.38
C VAL A 171 12.29 -13.76 0.86
N GLU A 172 11.07 -13.37 0.52
CA GLU A 172 10.03 -14.31 0.08
C GLU A 172 8.95 -13.64 -0.78
N ARG A 173 8.16 -14.46 -1.46
CA ARG A 173 7.00 -14.00 -2.24
C ARG A 173 5.74 -14.76 -1.83
N HIS A 174 4.69 -14.01 -1.52
CA HIS A 174 3.35 -14.54 -1.32
C HIS A 174 2.45 -14.18 -2.50
N THR A 175 1.50 -15.06 -2.83
CA THR A 175 0.49 -14.80 -3.84
C THR A 175 -0.88 -14.97 -3.21
N VAL A 176 -1.66 -13.91 -3.20
CA VAL A 176 -3.06 -13.93 -2.78
C VAL A 176 -3.94 -13.96 -4.02
N LYS A 177 -4.89 -14.89 -4.05
CA LYS A 177 -5.88 -15.02 -5.13
C LYS A 177 -7.27 -14.91 -4.53
N ASN A 178 -8.11 -14.12 -5.15
CA ASN A 178 -9.52 -14.01 -4.82
C ASN A 178 -10.33 -13.88 -6.11
N GLU A 179 -11.52 -14.47 -6.13
CA GLU A 179 -12.48 -14.31 -7.21
C GLU A 179 -13.56 -13.34 -6.74
N ILE A 180 -13.77 -12.30 -7.51
CA ILE A 180 -14.80 -11.29 -7.24
C ILE A 180 -15.86 -11.34 -8.33
N THR A 181 -17.11 -11.23 -7.93
CA THR A 181 -18.23 -11.02 -8.87
C THR A 181 -18.60 -9.56 -8.87
N VAL A 182 -18.70 -8.97 -10.04
CA VAL A 182 -19.11 -7.57 -10.21
C VAL A 182 -20.46 -7.60 -10.91
N ASP A 183 -21.49 -7.17 -10.22
CA ASP A 183 -22.82 -6.98 -10.84
C ASP A 183 -22.80 -5.72 -11.71
N GLY A 184 -23.29 -5.86 -12.96
CA GLY A 184 -23.29 -4.80 -13.95
C GLY A 184 -24.44 -3.81 -13.80
#